data_012dd116ff4cf0e4a80e0a173b7f1d4f
#
_entry.id   012dd116ff4cf0e4a80e0a173b7f1d4f
#
_cell.length_a   1.000
_cell.length_b   1.000
_cell.length_c   1.000
_cell.angle_alpha   90.00
_cell.angle_beta   90.00
_cell.angle_gamma   90.00
#
_symmetry.space_group_name_H-M   'P 1'
#
loop_
_entity.id
_entity.type
_entity.pdbx_description
1 polymer ?
#
loop_
_entity_poly.entity_id
_entity_poly.type
_entity_poly.pdbx_seq_one_letter_code
_entity_poly.pdbx_strand_id
1 'polypeptide(L)'
;MAAKLIDLSFTLNGRKVKVQIAPDTMLFALLREQGCASVRCACETTNCGLCTVWLDGDPVLSCSVPAARVEGHTITTLEGLKAESEALARAMAAEGAEQCGFCAPGLIMNVLALARAAKEDPSLVATREELSRQLAGNLCRCSGYESQLRAIVRFLNESGVQVGFEMPELPVNDTSCDGVSYKQITHKQPKKDSKALLEGRPVYTGDMVPAGA
;
A
#
# COMPACT_ATOMS: atom_id res chain seq x y z
N MET A 1 -30.40 -11.56 -21.74
CA MET A 1 -30.88 -12.16 -20.48
C MET A 1 -30.13 -11.48 -19.36
N ALA A 2 -30.83 -10.96 -18.33
CA ALA A 2 -30.13 -10.41 -17.15
C ALA A 2 -29.37 -11.54 -16.45
N ALA A 3 -28.10 -11.32 -16.12
CA ALA A 3 -27.29 -12.28 -15.41
C ALA A 3 -27.96 -12.56 -14.03
N LYS A 4 -28.06 -13.83 -13.64
CA LYS A 4 -28.61 -14.21 -12.33
C LYS A 4 -27.61 -13.77 -11.26
N LEU A 5 -28.01 -12.85 -10.40
CA LEU A 5 -27.20 -12.41 -9.25
C LEU A 5 -26.98 -13.58 -8.28
N ILE A 6 -25.84 -13.57 -7.60
CA ILE A 6 -25.51 -14.52 -6.54
C ILE A 6 -25.42 -13.77 -5.21
N ASP A 7 -25.95 -14.38 -4.16
CA ASP A 7 -25.77 -13.87 -2.80
C ASP A 7 -24.34 -14.19 -2.33
N LEU A 8 -23.70 -13.21 -1.72
CA LEU A 8 -22.34 -13.32 -1.19
C LEU A 8 -22.29 -12.78 0.23
N SER A 9 -21.70 -13.53 1.14
CA SER A 9 -21.49 -13.13 2.54
C SER A 9 -20.04 -13.33 2.94
N PHE A 10 -19.36 -12.28 3.40
CA PHE A 10 -17.96 -12.29 3.81
C PHE A 10 -17.70 -11.29 4.94
N THR A 11 -16.52 -11.31 5.50
CA THR A 11 -16.11 -10.32 6.51
C THR A 11 -15.17 -9.29 5.86
N LEU A 12 -15.50 -8.00 5.96
CA LEU A 12 -14.68 -6.90 5.46
C LEU A 12 -14.25 -6.01 6.62
N ASN A 13 -12.95 -5.92 6.87
CA ASN A 13 -12.37 -5.11 7.95
C ASN A 13 -13.08 -5.35 9.31
N GLY A 14 -13.31 -6.63 9.63
CA GLY A 14 -13.98 -7.07 10.87
C GLY A 14 -15.50 -6.95 10.87
N ARG A 15 -16.13 -6.46 9.79
CA ARG A 15 -17.60 -6.34 9.69
C ARG A 15 -18.16 -7.35 8.70
N LYS A 16 -19.27 -8.01 9.05
CA LYS A 16 -19.99 -8.90 8.13
C LYS A 16 -20.68 -8.07 7.04
N VAL A 17 -20.47 -8.46 5.80
CA VAL A 17 -21.06 -7.87 4.59
C VAL A 17 -21.89 -8.93 3.90
N LYS A 18 -23.10 -8.56 3.46
CA LYS A 18 -23.98 -9.39 2.63
C LYS A 18 -24.41 -8.56 1.42
N VAL A 19 -24.14 -9.06 0.23
CA VAL A 19 -24.39 -8.36 -1.03
C VAL A 19 -24.85 -9.34 -2.11
N GLN A 20 -25.48 -8.81 -3.14
CA GLN A 20 -25.73 -9.54 -4.39
C GLN A 20 -24.78 -9.04 -5.46
N ILE A 21 -24.13 -9.96 -6.14
CA ILE A 21 -23.12 -9.63 -7.17
C ILE A 21 -23.44 -10.38 -8.47
N ALA A 22 -22.97 -9.84 -9.59
CA ALA A 22 -22.92 -10.60 -10.83
C ALA A 22 -21.85 -11.70 -10.74
N PRO A 23 -22.01 -12.85 -11.40
CA PRO A 23 -21.08 -13.98 -11.29
C PRO A 23 -19.64 -13.68 -11.71
N ASP A 24 -19.46 -12.71 -12.59
CA ASP A 24 -18.17 -12.24 -13.15
C ASP A 24 -17.57 -11.06 -12.39
N THR A 25 -18.18 -10.61 -11.28
CA THR A 25 -17.68 -9.51 -10.46
C THR A 25 -16.32 -9.86 -9.86
N MET A 26 -15.31 -9.02 -10.09
CA MET A 26 -13.99 -9.15 -9.46
C MET A 26 -14.00 -8.53 -8.06
N LEU A 27 -13.20 -9.09 -7.14
CA LEU A 27 -13.09 -8.60 -5.76
C LEU A 27 -12.73 -7.12 -5.70
N PHE A 28 -11.83 -6.65 -6.59
CA PHE A 28 -11.49 -5.23 -6.69
C PHE A 28 -12.73 -4.34 -6.87
N ALA A 29 -13.60 -4.65 -7.82
CA ALA A 29 -14.79 -3.86 -8.11
C ALA A 29 -15.75 -3.86 -6.89
N LEU A 30 -16.00 -5.04 -6.33
CA LEU A 30 -16.81 -5.18 -5.12
C LEU A 30 -16.28 -4.32 -3.96
N LEU A 31 -14.98 -4.35 -3.69
CA LEU A 31 -14.38 -3.57 -2.60
C LEU A 31 -14.50 -2.06 -2.83
N ARG A 32 -14.36 -1.61 -4.08
CA ARG A 32 -14.58 -0.20 -4.44
C ARG A 32 -16.03 0.22 -4.20
N GLU A 33 -17.01 -0.60 -4.56
CA GLU A 33 -18.43 -0.38 -4.27
C GLU A 33 -18.73 -0.35 -2.76
N GLN A 34 -17.98 -1.13 -1.98
CA GLN A 34 -18.07 -1.11 -0.51
C GLN A 34 -17.34 0.09 0.14
N GLY A 35 -16.81 1.02 -0.66
CA GLY A 35 -16.16 2.25 -0.18
C GLY A 35 -14.69 2.11 0.22
N CYS A 36 -14.02 1.00 -0.15
CA CYS A 36 -12.59 0.83 0.09
C CYS A 36 -11.76 1.66 -0.91
N ALA A 37 -11.58 2.94 -0.63
CA ALA A 37 -10.88 3.88 -1.50
C ALA A 37 -9.37 3.59 -1.62
N SER A 38 -8.79 2.91 -0.63
CA SER A 38 -7.38 2.51 -0.65
C SER A 38 -7.08 1.43 -1.68
N VAL A 39 -8.08 0.63 -2.08
CA VAL A 39 -7.92 -0.41 -3.10
C VAL A 39 -7.93 0.23 -4.48
N ARG A 40 -6.79 0.23 -5.16
CA ARG A 40 -6.59 0.95 -6.42
C ARG A 40 -6.17 0.02 -7.54
N CYS A 41 -6.48 0.35 -8.78
CA CYS A 41 -6.05 -0.37 -9.95
C CYS A 41 -5.41 0.60 -10.95
N ALA A 42 -4.26 0.22 -11.52
CA ALA A 42 -3.58 1.01 -12.53
C ALA A 42 -3.21 0.21 -13.78
N CYS A 43 -3.15 -1.12 -13.70
CA CYS A 43 -2.62 -1.93 -14.80
C CYS A 43 -3.67 -2.81 -15.49
N GLU A 44 -4.76 -3.16 -14.82
CA GLU A 44 -5.80 -4.10 -15.29
C GLU A 44 -5.24 -5.45 -15.82
N THR A 45 -3.96 -5.72 -15.53
CA THR A 45 -3.19 -6.89 -16.01
C THR A 45 -2.51 -7.66 -14.91
N THR A 46 -2.93 -7.46 -13.66
CA THR A 46 -2.44 -8.20 -12.46
C THR A 46 -0.94 -8.04 -12.14
N ASN A 47 -0.33 -6.89 -12.54
CA ASN A 47 1.13 -6.68 -12.39
C ASN A 47 1.52 -5.62 -11.36
N CYS A 48 0.68 -4.59 -11.12
CA CYS A 48 1.15 -3.38 -10.45
C CYS A 48 1.12 -3.42 -8.93
N GLY A 49 0.42 -4.38 -8.31
CA GLY A 49 0.32 -4.50 -6.85
C GLY A 49 -0.54 -3.46 -6.13
N LEU A 50 -1.15 -2.51 -6.85
CA LEU A 50 -1.90 -1.41 -6.23
C LEU A 50 -3.24 -1.84 -5.64
N CYS A 51 -3.78 -2.97 -6.11
CA CYS A 51 -5.03 -3.57 -5.65
C CYS A 51 -4.82 -4.62 -4.55
N THR A 52 -3.64 -4.68 -3.94
CA THR A 52 -3.34 -5.65 -2.89
C THR A 52 -4.24 -5.44 -1.68
N VAL A 53 -4.85 -6.54 -1.25
CA VAL A 53 -5.63 -6.68 -0.02
C VAL A 53 -5.21 -7.97 0.68
N TRP A 54 -5.62 -8.20 1.91
CA TRP A 54 -5.42 -9.51 2.54
C TRP A 54 -6.69 -10.34 2.45
N LEU A 55 -6.55 -11.57 2.01
CA LEU A 55 -7.55 -12.62 2.07
C LEU A 55 -7.11 -13.61 3.16
N ASP A 56 -7.85 -13.67 4.25
CA ASP A 56 -7.53 -14.47 5.44
C ASP A 56 -6.12 -14.22 6.03
N GLY A 57 -5.61 -13.01 5.83
CA GLY A 57 -4.28 -12.59 6.30
C GLY A 57 -3.18 -12.63 5.24
N ASP A 58 -3.41 -13.28 4.10
CA ASP A 58 -2.44 -13.37 3.01
C ASP A 58 -2.63 -12.28 1.95
N PRO A 59 -1.56 -11.65 1.45
CA PRO A 59 -1.67 -10.62 0.44
C PRO A 59 -2.05 -11.20 -0.92
N VAL A 60 -3.12 -10.68 -1.52
CA VAL A 60 -3.62 -11.08 -2.84
C VAL A 60 -3.92 -9.84 -3.70
N LEU A 61 -3.83 -10.00 -5.01
CA LEU A 61 -4.25 -8.99 -5.98
C LEU A 61 -5.77 -9.07 -6.18
N SER A 62 -6.55 -8.17 -5.61
CA SER A 62 -8.01 -8.21 -5.68
C SER A 62 -8.57 -8.15 -7.11
N CYS A 63 -7.82 -7.58 -8.07
CA CYS A 63 -8.19 -7.55 -9.47
C CYS A 63 -8.11 -8.93 -10.18
N SER A 64 -7.47 -9.94 -9.55
CA SER A 64 -7.36 -11.30 -10.06
C SER A 64 -8.23 -12.32 -9.32
N VAL A 65 -8.93 -11.88 -8.26
CA VAL A 65 -9.79 -12.75 -7.46
C VAL A 65 -11.25 -12.52 -7.84
N PRO A 66 -11.97 -13.54 -8.37
CA PRO A 66 -13.42 -13.46 -8.51
C PRO A 66 -14.10 -13.28 -7.15
N ALA A 67 -14.99 -12.30 -7.03
CA ALA A 67 -15.65 -11.99 -5.76
C ALA A 67 -16.43 -13.18 -5.17
N ALA A 68 -17.00 -14.03 -6.01
CA ALA A 68 -17.70 -15.25 -5.57
C ALA A 68 -16.84 -16.21 -4.74
N ARG A 69 -15.50 -16.13 -4.86
CA ARG A 69 -14.57 -17.00 -4.13
C ARG A 69 -14.35 -16.58 -2.69
N VAL A 70 -14.81 -15.40 -2.30
CA VAL A 70 -14.60 -14.90 -0.93
C VAL A 70 -15.80 -15.18 0.00
N GLU A 71 -16.74 -16.05 -0.42
CA GLU A 71 -17.83 -16.50 0.45
C GLU A 71 -17.29 -17.11 1.75
N GLY A 72 -17.71 -16.54 2.89
CA GLY A 72 -17.27 -16.96 4.22
C GLY A 72 -15.88 -16.51 4.64
N HIS A 73 -15.08 -15.93 3.75
CA HIS A 73 -13.70 -15.49 4.00
C HIS A 73 -13.63 -14.10 4.65
N THR A 74 -12.43 -13.75 5.11
CA THR A 74 -12.13 -12.42 5.68
C THR A 74 -11.24 -11.63 4.74
N ILE A 75 -11.72 -10.44 4.38
CA ILE A 75 -10.95 -9.47 3.59
C ILE A 75 -10.54 -8.32 4.49
N THR A 76 -9.26 -7.99 4.42
CA THR A 76 -8.70 -6.81 5.10
C THR A 76 -8.09 -5.87 4.07
N THR A 77 -8.51 -4.61 4.11
CA THR A 77 -7.95 -3.52 3.32
C THR A 77 -7.19 -2.55 4.23
N LEU A 78 -6.51 -1.56 3.67
CA LEU A 78 -5.76 -0.59 4.47
C LEU A 78 -6.66 0.17 5.48
N GLU A 79 -7.93 0.37 5.15
CA GLU A 79 -8.90 0.97 6.06
C GLU A 79 -9.07 0.18 7.37
N GLY A 80 -8.84 -1.13 7.34
CA GLY A 80 -8.88 -2.02 8.50
C GLY A 80 -7.56 -2.09 9.28
N LEU A 81 -6.46 -1.55 8.76
CA LEU A 81 -5.11 -1.67 9.33
C LEU A 81 -4.52 -0.31 9.76
N LYS A 82 -5.34 0.65 10.12
CA LYS A 82 -4.88 2.02 10.43
C LYS A 82 -3.84 2.07 11.54
N ALA A 83 -4.03 1.29 12.60
CA ALA A 83 -3.10 1.27 13.73
C ALA A 83 -1.77 0.60 13.34
N GLU A 84 -1.84 -0.53 12.64
CA GLU A 84 -0.66 -1.30 12.21
C GLU A 84 0.16 -0.57 11.15
N SER A 85 -0.50 0.21 10.29
CA SER A 85 0.18 0.96 9.21
C SER A 85 0.81 2.27 9.66
N GLU A 86 0.46 2.80 10.84
CA GLU A 86 0.89 4.13 11.28
C GLU A 86 2.41 4.28 11.38
N ALA A 87 3.11 3.28 11.91
CA ALA A 87 4.56 3.31 12.04
C ALA A 87 5.25 3.35 10.66
N LEU A 88 4.81 2.51 9.72
CA LEU A 88 5.31 2.52 8.35
C LEU A 88 4.98 3.84 7.64
N ALA A 89 3.77 4.36 7.81
CA ALA A 89 3.38 5.64 7.22
C ALA A 89 4.26 6.80 7.73
N ARG A 90 4.59 6.83 9.03
CA ARG A 90 5.54 7.81 9.58
C ARG A 90 6.94 7.68 8.98
N ALA A 91 7.44 6.44 8.85
CA ALA A 91 8.73 6.19 8.22
C ALA A 91 8.74 6.65 6.75
N MET A 92 7.69 6.35 5.99
CA MET A 92 7.53 6.78 4.60
C MET A 92 7.49 8.30 4.46
N ALA A 93 6.72 8.99 5.32
CA ALA A 93 6.67 10.44 5.33
C ALA A 93 8.03 11.09 5.67
N ALA A 94 8.74 10.53 6.64
CA ALA A 94 10.06 11.01 7.05
C ALA A 94 11.13 10.85 5.96
N GLU A 95 11.01 9.80 5.12
CA GLU A 95 11.93 9.54 4.01
C GLU A 95 11.49 10.19 2.68
N GLY A 96 10.33 10.89 2.65
CA GLY A 96 9.76 11.42 1.40
C GLY A 96 9.44 10.31 0.40
N ALA A 97 9.00 9.16 0.91
CA ALA A 97 8.77 7.95 0.12
C ALA A 97 7.45 7.98 -0.65
N GLU A 98 6.60 8.96 -0.40
CA GLU A 98 5.38 9.21 -1.17
C GLU A 98 5.51 10.50 -1.99
N GLN A 99 5.08 10.44 -3.24
CA GLN A 99 4.96 11.59 -4.14
C GLN A 99 3.49 11.83 -4.46
N CYS A 100 2.92 11.15 -5.46
CA CYS A 100 1.48 11.23 -5.72
C CYS A 100 0.65 10.39 -4.72
N GLY A 101 1.25 9.42 -4.03
CA GLY A 101 0.62 8.55 -3.04
C GLY A 101 -0.29 7.47 -3.62
N PHE A 102 -0.41 7.35 -4.95
CA PHE A 102 -1.34 6.40 -5.58
C PHE A 102 -0.95 4.94 -5.32
N CYS A 103 0.35 4.61 -5.31
CA CYS A 103 0.85 3.26 -5.05
C CYS A 103 0.96 2.92 -3.55
N ALA A 104 0.92 3.92 -2.67
CA ALA A 104 1.24 3.74 -1.26
C ALA A 104 0.35 2.70 -0.54
N PRO A 105 -0.98 2.68 -0.70
CA PRO A 105 -1.81 1.69 0.01
C PRO A 105 -1.44 0.25 -0.31
N GLY A 106 -1.29 -0.10 -1.59
CA GLY A 106 -0.92 -1.46 -2.00
C GLY A 106 0.49 -1.85 -1.51
N LEU A 107 1.44 -0.92 -1.56
CA LEU A 107 2.79 -1.12 -1.01
C LEU A 107 2.74 -1.39 0.50
N ILE A 108 1.98 -0.58 1.26
CA ILE A 108 1.85 -0.74 2.72
C ILE A 108 1.25 -2.12 3.05
N MET A 109 0.22 -2.56 2.33
CA MET A 109 -0.36 -3.90 2.53
C MET A 109 0.67 -5.01 2.38
N ASN A 110 1.52 -4.95 1.33
CA ASN A 110 2.59 -5.93 1.11
C ASN A 110 3.70 -5.84 2.15
N VAL A 111 4.13 -4.63 2.54
CA VAL A 111 5.19 -4.46 3.54
C VAL A 111 4.76 -4.97 4.91
N LEU A 112 3.51 -4.75 5.31
CA LEU A 112 2.99 -5.28 6.57
C LEU A 112 2.92 -6.81 6.56
N ALA A 113 2.54 -7.43 5.43
CA ALA A 113 2.57 -8.88 5.26
C ALA A 113 4.02 -9.41 5.31
N LEU A 114 4.94 -8.75 4.59
CA LEU A 114 6.37 -9.09 4.61
C LEU A 114 6.95 -9.00 6.02
N ALA A 115 6.63 -7.95 6.79
CA ALA A 115 7.10 -7.78 8.16
C ALA A 115 6.64 -8.92 9.10
N ARG A 116 5.46 -9.49 8.86
CA ARG A 116 5.01 -10.70 9.58
C ARG A 116 5.79 -11.92 9.14
N ALA A 117 5.91 -12.15 7.84
CA ALA A 117 6.64 -13.30 7.30
C ALA A 117 8.13 -13.28 7.68
N ALA A 118 8.77 -12.12 7.68
CA ALA A 118 10.18 -11.96 8.03
C ALA A 118 10.48 -12.19 9.53
N LYS A 119 9.49 -12.17 10.39
CA LYS A 119 9.66 -12.61 11.80
C LYS A 119 9.84 -14.11 11.91
N GLU A 120 9.26 -14.87 11.00
CA GLU A 120 9.35 -16.32 10.92
C GLU A 120 10.54 -16.74 10.05
N ASP A 121 10.79 -16.03 8.95
CA ASP A 121 11.91 -16.26 8.02
C ASP A 121 12.68 -14.96 7.72
N PRO A 122 13.71 -14.64 8.50
CA PRO A 122 14.53 -13.44 8.28
C PRO A 122 15.28 -13.43 6.95
N SER A 123 15.42 -14.56 6.26
CA SER A 123 16.11 -14.62 4.95
C SER A 123 15.41 -13.76 3.89
N LEU A 124 14.11 -13.51 4.03
CA LEU A 124 13.31 -12.69 3.12
C LEU A 124 13.79 -11.23 3.02
N VAL A 125 14.55 -10.75 4.00
CA VAL A 125 15.05 -9.37 4.11
C VAL A 125 16.55 -9.32 4.39
N ALA A 126 17.26 -10.42 4.21
CA ALA A 126 18.67 -10.54 4.54
C ALA A 126 19.56 -9.71 3.61
N THR A 127 19.16 -9.53 2.35
CA THR A 127 19.88 -8.69 1.39
C THR A 127 18.95 -7.66 0.74
N ARG A 128 19.57 -6.63 0.16
CA ARG A 128 18.83 -5.62 -0.60
C ARG A 128 18.08 -6.21 -1.79
N GLU A 129 18.72 -7.19 -2.46
CA GLU A 129 18.15 -7.89 -3.61
C GLU A 129 16.92 -8.71 -3.23
N GLU A 130 16.98 -9.40 -2.09
CA GLU A 130 15.85 -10.19 -1.57
C GLU A 130 14.68 -9.30 -1.20
N LEU A 131 14.91 -8.22 -0.43
CA LEU A 131 13.87 -7.25 -0.11
C LEU A 131 13.28 -6.62 -1.37
N SER A 132 14.12 -6.23 -2.33
CA SER A 132 13.66 -5.65 -3.60
C SER A 132 12.82 -6.65 -4.40
N ARG A 133 13.18 -7.94 -4.38
CA ARG A 133 12.42 -9.01 -5.04
C ARG A 133 11.05 -9.21 -4.40
N GLN A 134 10.94 -9.17 -3.07
CA GLN A 134 9.66 -9.26 -2.36
C GLN A 134 8.71 -8.10 -2.73
N LEU A 135 9.26 -6.94 -3.04
CA LEU A 135 8.51 -5.73 -3.37
C LEU A 135 8.38 -5.46 -4.88
N ALA A 136 8.96 -6.31 -5.73
CA ALA A 136 9.01 -6.10 -7.18
C ALA A 136 7.61 -5.98 -7.83
N GLY A 137 6.59 -6.59 -7.23
CA GLY A 137 5.21 -6.50 -7.68
C GLY A 137 4.52 -5.16 -7.37
N ASN A 138 5.16 -4.23 -6.64
CA ASN A 138 4.58 -2.94 -6.30
C ASN A 138 5.16 -1.82 -7.19
N LEU A 139 4.46 -1.48 -8.26
CA LEU A 139 4.92 -0.48 -9.22
C LEU A 139 4.64 0.94 -8.75
N CYS A 140 5.65 1.80 -8.89
CA CYS A 140 5.55 3.23 -8.63
C CYS A 140 5.90 4.03 -9.89
N ARG A 141 4.93 4.79 -10.44
CA ARG A 141 5.16 5.62 -11.64
C ARG A 141 6.02 6.83 -11.35
N CYS A 142 6.05 7.30 -10.10
CA CYS A 142 6.90 8.40 -9.65
C CYS A 142 8.35 7.97 -9.38
N SER A 143 8.65 6.68 -9.45
CA SER A 143 10.00 6.11 -9.25
C SER A 143 10.63 6.38 -7.88
N GLY A 144 9.81 6.47 -6.83
CA GLY A 144 10.26 6.72 -5.45
C GLY A 144 10.88 5.52 -4.74
N TYR A 145 11.34 4.51 -5.48
CA TYR A 145 11.75 3.20 -4.93
C TYR A 145 12.86 3.29 -3.87
N GLU A 146 13.83 4.16 -4.08
CA GLU A 146 14.94 4.29 -3.13
C GLU A 146 14.50 4.87 -1.78
N SER A 147 13.64 5.88 -1.81
CA SER A 147 13.04 6.45 -0.60
C SER A 147 12.09 5.45 0.08
N GLN A 148 11.32 4.70 -0.72
CA GLN A 148 10.46 3.63 -0.22
C GLN A 148 11.30 2.56 0.47
N LEU A 149 12.40 2.11 -0.13
CA LEU A 149 13.28 1.10 0.46
C LEU A 149 13.87 1.57 1.79
N ARG A 150 14.37 2.84 1.88
CA ARG A 150 14.85 3.42 3.14
C ARG A 150 13.77 3.41 4.23
N ALA A 151 12.58 3.85 3.90
CA ALA A 151 11.46 3.87 4.83
C ALA A 151 11.09 2.46 5.33
N ILE A 152 11.10 1.48 4.43
CA ILE A 152 10.79 0.08 4.74
C ILE A 152 11.86 -0.53 5.63
N VAL A 153 13.15 -0.34 5.31
CA VAL A 153 14.26 -0.83 6.14
C VAL A 153 14.17 -0.24 7.55
N ARG A 154 13.94 1.07 7.66
CA ARG A 154 13.74 1.73 8.94
C ARG A 154 12.56 1.14 9.71
N PHE A 155 11.40 0.98 9.07
CA PHE A 155 10.21 0.41 9.68
C PHE A 155 10.43 -1.04 10.15
N LEU A 156 11.08 -1.88 9.32
CA LEU A 156 11.37 -3.27 9.67
C LEU A 156 12.25 -3.35 10.93
N ASN A 157 13.33 -2.59 10.97
CA ASN A 157 14.23 -2.53 12.13
C ASN A 157 13.51 -2.02 13.40
N GLU A 158 12.72 -0.94 13.29
CA GLU A 158 11.91 -0.42 14.40
C GLU A 158 10.82 -1.42 14.87
N SER A 159 10.38 -2.32 13.98
CA SER A 159 9.41 -3.38 14.26
C SER A 159 10.02 -4.67 14.81
N GLY A 160 11.34 -4.70 15.05
CA GLY A 160 12.08 -5.85 15.56
C GLY A 160 12.43 -6.89 14.48
N VAL A 161 12.30 -6.57 13.20
CA VAL A 161 12.77 -7.38 12.08
C VAL A 161 14.12 -6.82 11.63
N GLN A 162 15.20 -7.54 11.93
CA GLN A 162 16.55 -7.12 11.55
C GLN A 162 16.76 -7.31 10.04
N VAL A 163 17.06 -6.22 9.33
CA VAL A 163 17.44 -6.25 7.92
C VAL A 163 18.95 -6.45 7.84
N GLY A 164 19.39 -7.38 6.98
CA GLY A 164 20.79 -7.81 6.90
C GLY A 164 21.74 -6.84 6.16
N PHE A 165 21.27 -5.65 5.80
CA PHE A 165 22.06 -4.63 5.11
C PHE A 165 21.71 -3.21 5.62
N GLU A 166 22.61 -2.27 5.40
CA GLU A 166 22.37 -0.86 5.73
C GLU A 166 22.05 -0.06 4.48
N MET A 167 21.14 0.90 4.61
CA MET A 167 20.89 1.88 3.57
C MET A 167 21.93 3.00 3.66
N PRO A 168 22.52 3.42 2.52
CA PRO A 168 23.46 4.52 2.53
C PRO A 168 22.76 5.80 3.05
N GLU A 169 23.45 6.52 3.92
CA GLU A 169 23.02 7.85 4.33
C GLU A 169 22.97 8.78 3.12
N LEU A 170 21.92 9.61 3.08
CA LEU A 170 21.88 10.65 2.06
C LEU A 170 22.97 11.70 2.39
N PRO A 171 23.78 12.11 1.41
CA PRO A 171 24.77 13.16 1.64
C PRO A 171 24.05 14.42 2.16
N VAL A 172 24.52 14.94 3.26
CA VAL A 172 24.12 16.28 3.74
C VAL A 172 24.86 17.26 2.83
N ASN A 173 24.14 17.82 1.85
CA ASN A 173 24.71 18.82 0.97
C ASN A 173 24.94 20.12 1.78
N ASP A 174 25.97 20.86 1.41
CA ASP A 174 26.17 22.21 1.92
C ASP A 174 24.91 23.06 1.63
N THR A 175 24.34 23.64 2.68
CA THR A 175 23.16 24.50 2.59
C THR A 175 23.49 25.94 2.25
N SER A 176 24.78 26.24 2.00
CA SER A 176 25.23 27.57 1.62
C SER A 176 25.34 27.70 0.10
N CYS A 177 24.84 28.80 -0.43
CA CYS A 177 25.08 29.23 -1.80
C CYS A 177 25.36 30.73 -1.77
N ASP A 178 26.47 31.16 -2.40
CA ASP A 178 26.90 32.57 -2.45
C ASP A 178 26.97 33.26 -1.07
N GLY A 179 27.38 32.52 -0.04
CA GLY A 179 27.47 33.03 1.33
C GLY A 179 26.13 33.11 2.09
N VAL A 180 25.05 32.66 1.49
CA VAL A 180 23.72 32.57 2.14
C VAL A 180 23.46 31.15 2.61
N SER A 181 23.16 30.96 3.90
CA SER A 181 22.75 29.67 4.46
C SER A 181 21.23 29.49 4.39
N TYR A 182 20.80 28.42 3.77
CA TYR A 182 19.39 28.09 3.60
C TYR A 182 18.95 27.01 4.60
N LYS A 183 18.13 27.37 5.58
CA LYS A 183 17.64 26.44 6.62
C LYS A 183 16.70 25.35 6.12
N GLN A 184 16.10 25.54 4.95
CA GLN A 184 15.10 24.63 4.38
C GLN A 184 15.63 23.72 3.28
N ILE A 185 16.76 24.08 2.67
CA ILE A 185 17.40 23.26 1.62
C ILE A 185 18.14 22.11 2.28
N THR A 186 17.98 20.90 1.77
CA THR A 186 18.56 19.64 2.26
C THR A 186 17.97 19.08 3.55
N HIS A 187 17.04 19.76 4.21
CA HIS A 187 16.29 19.18 5.32
C HIS A 187 15.07 18.42 4.81
N LYS A 188 14.90 17.17 5.28
CA LYS A 188 13.71 16.38 4.99
C LYS A 188 12.50 17.05 5.64
N GLN A 189 11.61 17.59 4.82
CA GLN A 189 10.34 18.16 5.26
C GLN A 189 9.21 17.24 4.83
N PRO A 190 8.39 16.69 5.77
CA PRO A 190 7.23 15.90 5.40
C PRO A 190 6.23 16.78 4.62
N LYS A 191 5.67 16.22 3.56
CA LYS A 191 4.58 16.89 2.83
C LYS A 191 3.38 17.07 3.75
N LYS A 192 2.65 18.18 3.56
CA LYS A 192 1.45 18.49 4.37
C LYS A 192 0.36 17.42 4.27
N ASP A 193 0.24 16.76 3.12
CA ASP A 193 -0.76 15.75 2.81
C ASP A 193 -0.24 14.32 2.93
N SER A 194 1.03 14.12 3.31
CA SER A 194 1.67 12.80 3.45
C SER A 194 0.80 11.80 4.19
N LYS A 195 0.30 12.19 5.37
CA LYS A 195 -0.52 11.31 6.20
C LYS A 195 -1.77 10.85 5.45
N ALA A 196 -2.49 11.76 4.81
CA ALA A 196 -3.70 11.42 4.07
C ALA A 196 -3.41 10.50 2.87
N LEU A 197 -2.29 10.75 2.16
CA LEU A 197 -1.84 9.91 1.04
C LEU A 197 -1.53 8.48 1.48
N LEU A 198 -0.82 8.34 2.60
CA LEU A 198 -0.37 7.04 3.14
C LEU A 198 -1.50 6.25 3.80
N GLU A 199 -2.52 6.94 4.33
CA GLU A 199 -3.74 6.31 4.85
C GLU A 199 -4.75 5.95 3.76
N GLY A 200 -4.43 6.18 2.49
CA GLY A 200 -5.30 5.86 1.36
C GLY A 200 -6.54 6.75 1.22
N ARG A 201 -6.58 7.89 1.91
CA ARG A 201 -7.74 8.80 1.95
C ARG A 201 -7.88 9.80 0.79
N PRO A 202 -6.84 10.18 0.03
CA PRO A 202 -7.01 11.19 -1.00
C PRO A 202 -7.97 10.70 -2.09
N VAL A 203 -8.76 11.64 -2.58
CA VAL A 203 -9.64 11.43 -3.72
C VAL A 203 -8.90 11.89 -4.97
N TYR A 204 -8.72 10.99 -5.92
CA TYR A 204 -8.17 11.28 -7.24
C TYR A 204 -9.32 11.54 -8.22
N THR A 205 -9.03 12.17 -9.35
CA THR A 205 -10.05 12.46 -10.37
C THR A 205 -10.82 11.22 -10.81
N GLY A 206 -10.16 10.05 -10.89
CA GLY A 206 -10.81 8.78 -11.21
C GLY A 206 -11.74 8.23 -10.11
N ASP A 207 -11.67 8.78 -8.89
CA ASP A 207 -12.57 8.41 -7.78
C ASP A 207 -13.82 9.33 -7.73
N MET A 208 -13.83 10.41 -8.52
CA MET A 208 -14.92 11.36 -8.55
C MET A 208 -15.95 10.94 -9.62
N VAL A 209 -17.14 10.55 -9.18
CA VAL A 209 -18.28 10.35 -10.06
C VAL A 209 -19.15 11.60 -9.96
N PRO A 210 -19.25 12.44 -11.03
CA PRO A 210 -20.13 13.59 -11.00
C PRO A 210 -21.57 13.16 -10.76
N ALA A 211 -22.32 13.97 -10.00
CA ALA A 211 -23.74 13.71 -9.79
C ALA A 211 -24.48 13.72 -11.15
N GLY A 212 -25.09 12.62 -11.50
CA GLY A 212 -25.81 12.48 -12.78
C GLY A 212 -24.98 11.94 -13.95
N ALA A 213 -23.76 11.45 -13.70
CA ALA A 213 -22.96 10.75 -14.70
C ALA A 213 -23.40 9.29 -14.86
#